data_6cede7a00a23be97058cb07ae249130d
#
_entry.id   6cede7a00a23be97058cb07ae249130d
#
_cell.length_a   1.000
_cell.length_b   1.000
_cell.length_c   1.000
_cell.angle_alpha   90.00
_cell.angle_beta   90.00
_cell.angle_gamma   90.00
#
_symmetry.space_group_name_H-M   'P 1'
#
loop_
_entity.id
_entity.type
_entity.pdbx_description
1 polymer ?
#
loop_
_entity_poly.entity_id
_entity_poly.type
_entity_poly.pdbx_seq_one_letter_code
_entity_poly.pdbx_strand_id
1 'polypeptide(L)'
;MNINVNVNAGFTEDMLKTLSSMKGKTLKAISGVSFHSLSEFYSDMRLTVGQFAIDVSCKSHVEPLISYDNKIINEEVSYFSCMKKKLTDVYAPSVHQKTVSFLINEPISEVVLVRDDVSVSNGEHYIIDRAFTIKTTDKAYTFSRREIIDESIYFTSSNKIEGIQSVKEVKNSWDGEGRYSVDVNRQFIFL
;
A
#
# COMPACT_ATOMS: atom_id res chain seq x y z
N MET A 1 30.36 -1.44 15.33
CA MET A 1 29.99 -0.29 14.47
C MET A 1 28.50 -0.42 14.26
N ASN A 2 27.69 0.49 14.80
CA ASN A 2 26.23 0.42 14.56
C ASN A 2 25.98 0.95 13.15
N ILE A 3 25.53 0.08 12.26
CA ILE A 3 25.11 0.44 10.93
C ILE A 3 23.63 0.83 11.06
N ASN A 4 23.26 2.05 10.68
CA ASN A 4 21.87 2.49 10.66
C ASN A 4 21.41 2.59 9.21
N VAL A 5 20.37 1.85 8.86
CA VAL A 5 19.71 1.92 7.55
C VAL A 5 18.29 2.43 7.77
N ASN A 6 17.92 3.50 7.08
CA ASN A 6 16.58 4.09 7.16
C ASN A 6 15.92 4.01 5.78
N VAL A 7 14.79 3.33 5.70
CA VAL A 7 13.99 3.21 4.48
C VAL A 7 12.63 3.87 4.71
N ASN A 8 12.27 4.83 3.86
CA ASN A 8 10.95 5.45 3.88
C ASN A 8 10.14 5.02 2.66
N ALA A 9 9.30 4.01 2.84
CA ALA A 9 8.36 3.49 1.86
C ALA A 9 6.93 4.02 2.06
N GLY A 10 6.80 5.20 2.62
CA GLY A 10 5.53 5.91 2.83
C GLY A 10 5.11 6.77 1.62
N PHE A 11 3.82 7.10 1.56
CA PHE A 11 3.30 8.07 0.61
C PHE A 11 3.92 9.45 0.84
N THR A 12 4.27 10.13 -0.24
CA THR A 12 4.69 11.54 -0.18
C THR A 12 3.51 12.45 0.19
N GLU A 13 3.78 13.69 0.61
CA GLU A 13 2.73 14.67 0.91
C GLU A 13 1.75 14.89 -0.26
N ASP A 14 2.24 14.91 -1.50
CA ASP A 14 1.38 15.11 -2.68
C ASP A 14 0.51 13.90 -2.96
N MET A 15 1.01 12.69 -2.70
CA MET A 15 0.20 11.47 -2.76
C MET A 15 -0.87 11.47 -1.65
N LEU A 16 -0.54 11.88 -0.43
CA LEU A 16 -1.49 12.04 0.67
C LEU A 16 -2.59 13.07 0.36
N LYS A 17 -2.23 14.22 -0.23
CA LYS A 17 -3.19 15.22 -0.74
C LYS A 17 -4.09 14.63 -1.82
N THR A 18 -3.52 13.80 -2.72
CA THR A 18 -4.28 13.11 -3.76
C THR A 18 -5.31 12.16 -3.17
N LEU A 19 -4.93 11.30 -2.22
CA LEU A 19 -5.83 10.39 -1.50
C LEU A 19 -6.89 11.17 -0.70
N SER A 20 -6.50 12.20 0.04
CA SER A 20 -7.41 13.07 0.80
C SER A 20 -8.45 13.74 -0.10
N SER A 21 -8.11 14.07 -1.34
CA SER A 21 -9.03 14.70 -2.31
C SER A 21 -10.23 13.84 -2.71
N MET A 22 -10.23 12.54 -2.35
CA MET A 22 -11.34 11.63 -2.60
C MET A 22 -12.51 11.83 -1.63
N LYS A 23 -12.23 12.29 -0.41
CA LYS A 23 -13.25 12.48 0.63
C LYS A 23 -14.39 13.37 0.16
N GLY A 24 -15.62 12.97 0.44
CA GLY A 24 -16.83 13.65 -0.01
C GLY A 24 -17.16 13.48 -1.50
N LYS A 25 -16.41 12.67 -2.26
CA LYS A 25 -16.70 12.33 -3.65
C LYS A 25 -17.35 10.94 -3.73
N THR A 26 -17.85 10.58 -4.90
CA THR A 26 -18.39 9.24 -5.16
C THR A 26 -17.27 8.34 -5.69
N LEU A 27 -17.03 7.22 -5.04
CA LEU A 27 -16.24 6.12 -5.59
C LEU A 27 -17.10 5.39 -6.61
N LYS A 28 -16.83 5.59 -7.91
CA LYS A 28 -17.61 5.02 -9.00
C LYS A 28 -17.20 3.60 -9.35
N ALA A 29 -15.89 3.37 -9.43
CA ALA A 29 -15.34 2.07 -9.80
C ALA A 29 -13.91 1.88 -9.27
N ILE A 30 -13.56 0.61 -9.13
CA ILE A 30 -12.20 0.12 -8.89
C ILE A 30 -11.85 -0.79 -10.06
N SER A 31 -10.74 -0.53 -10.74
CA SER A 31 -10.28 -1.30 -11.89
C SER A 31 -8.81 -1.67 -11.72
N GLY A 32 -8.44 -2.85 -12.17
CA GLY A 32 -7.04 -3.30 -12.10
C GLY A 32 -6.81 -4.59 -12.87
N VAL A 33 -5.55 -4.97 -13.01
CA VAL A 33 -5.17 -6.26 -13.59
C VAL A 33 -5.28 -7.33 -12.51
N SER A 34 -6.19 -8.28 -12.69
CA SER A 34 -6.33 -9.42 -11.78
C SER A 34 -5.18 -10.41 -12.00
N PHE A 35 -4.48 -10.78 -10.91
CA PHE A 35 -3.36 -11.71 -10.98
C PHE A 35 -3.82 -13.17 -10.76
N HIS A 36 -4.06 -13.57 -9.53
CA HIS A 36 -4.49 -14.94 -9.21
C HIS A 36 -5.96 -15.03 -8.78
N SER A 37 -6.52 -13.93 -8.32
CA SER A 37 -7.89 -13.85 -7.82
C SER A 37 -8.47 -12.46 -8.03
N LEU A 38 -9.78 -12.32 -7.86
CA LEU A 38 -10.46 -11.01 -7.91
C LEU A 38 -10.09 -10.11 -6.71
N SER A 39 -9.35 -10.62 -5.74
CA SER A 39 -8.89 -9.90 -4.55
C SER A 39 -7.43 -9.47 -4.63
N GLU A 40 -6.77 -9.59 -5.79
CA GLU A 40 -5.37 -9.25 -5.97
C GLU A 40 -5.16 -8.58 -7.33
N PHE A 41 -4.60 -7.35 -7.28
CA PHE A 41 -4.19 -6.61 -8.47
C PHE A 41 -2.67 -6.66 -8.59
N TYR A 42 -2.20 -6.91 -9.81
CA TYR A 42 -0.76 -6.90 -10.09
C TYR A 42 -0.30 -5.46 -10.36
N SER A 43 0.53 -4.95 -9.47
CA SER A 43 1.28 -3.69 -9.61
C SER A 43 0.46 -2.41 -9.79
N ASP A 44 -0.66 -2.43 -10.53
CA ASP A 44 -1.40 -1.22 -10.90
C ASP A 44 -2.91 -1.39 -10.74
N MET A 45 -3.56 -0.32 -10.28
CA MET A 45 -5.02 -0.22 -10.26
C MET A 45 -5.47 1.23 -10.47
N ARG A 46 -6.74 1.40 -10.86
CA ARG A 46 -7.38 2.71 -11.01
C ARG A 46 -8.62 2.83 -10.15
N LEU A 47 -8.71 3.91 -9.41
CA LEU A 47 -9.91 4.36 -8.71
C LEU A 47 -10.60 5.44 -9.53
N THR A 48 -11.85 5.22 -9.92
CA THR A 48 -12.67 6.26 -10.56
C THR A 48 -13.48 6.98 -9.50
N VAL A 49 -13.22 8.28 -9.30
CA VAL A 49 -13.75 9.08 -8.20
C VAL A 49 -14.35 10.37 -8.73
N GLY A 50 -15.67 10.53 -8.61
CA GLY A 50 -16.37 11.75 -9.05
C GLY A 50 -16.05 12.11 -10.51
N GLN A 51 -15.28 13.16 -10.73
CA GLN A 51 -14.89 13.69 -12.04
C GLN A 51 -13.42 13.44 -12.40
N PHE A 52 -12.71 12.60 -11.64
CA PHE A 52 -11.31 12.27 -11.91
C PHE A 52 -11.05 10.78 -11.63
N ALA A 53 -9.87 10.33 -12.01
CA ALA A 53 -9.35 9.04 -11.61
C ALA A 53 -8.08 9.19 -10.77
N ILE A 54 -7.75 8.15 -10.01
CA ILE A 54 -6.46 8.01 -9.33
C ILE A 54 -5.87 6.67 -9.77
N ASP A 55 -4.72 6.73 -10.42
CA ASP A 55 -3.93 5.56 -10.69
C ASP A 55 -3.04 5.30 -9.47
N VAL A 56 -3.13 4.09 -8.95
CA VAL A 56 -2.32 3.61 -7.84
C VAL A 56 -1.42 2.51 -8.35
N SER A 57 -0.16 2.55 -8.00
CA SER A 57 0.78 1.49 -8.31
C SER A 57 1.60 1.08 -7.09
N CYS A 58 2.07 -0.15 -7.09
CA CYS A 58 3.03 -0.69 -6.15
C CYS A 58 4.23 -1.18 -6.96
N LYS A 59 5.38 -0.50 -6.87
CA LYS A 59 6.58 -0.77 -7.67
C LYS A 59 7.81 -0.83 -6.80
N SER A 60 8.73 -1.72 -7.15
CA SER A 60 10.00 -1.87 -6.44
C SER A 60 11.03 -0.82 -6.85
N HIS A 61 11.85 -0.45 -5.87
CA HIS A 61 13.07 0.33 -6.02
C HIS A 61 14.19 -0.33 -5.23
N VAL A 62 15.42 -0.12 -5.63
CA VAL A 62 16.60 -0.66 -4.94
C VAL A 62 16.95 0.21 -3.73
N GLU A 63 16.99 -0.41 -2.56
CA GLU A 63 17.30 0.23 -1.28
C GLU A 63 18.41 -0.50 -0.52
N PRO A 64 19.24 0.21 0.26
CA PRO A 64 20.22 -0.43 1.12
C PRO A 64 19.55 -1.10 2.32
N LEU A 65 19.85 -2.36 2.58
CA LEU A 65 19.43 -3.12 3.74
C LEU A 65 20.64 -3.74 4.45
N ILE A 66 20.44 -4.24 5.67
CA ILE A 66 21.48 -4.91 6.44
C ILE A 66 21.27 -6.42 6.36
N SER A 67 22.23 -7.13 5.80
CA SER A 67 22.22 -8.58 5.75
C SER A 67 22.52 -9.22 7.13
N TYR A 68 22.26 -10.53 7.26
CA TYR A 68 22.50 -11.31 8.50
C TYR A 68 23.94 -11.29 9.00
N ASP A 69 24.92 -11.01 8.15
CA ASP A 69 26.34 -10.87 8.50
C ASP A 69 26.75 -9.40 8.70
N ASN A 70 25.78 -8.50 8.92
CA ASN A 70 25.95 -7.06 9.16
C ASN A 70 26.66 -6.32 8.01
N LYS A 71 26.43 -6.74 6.79
CA LYS A 71 26.86 -6.00 5.59
C LYS A 71 25.68 -5.25 4.98
N ILE A 72 25.95 -4.10 4.38
CA ILE A 72 24.97 -3.39 3.58
C ILE A 72 24.85 -4.14 2.25
N ILE A 73 23.65 -4.54 1.92
CA ILE A 73 23.25 -5.12 0.62
C ILE A 73 22.21 -4.22 -0.02
N ASN A 74 22.06 -4.33 -1.33
CA ASN A 74 21.01 -3.62 -2.07
C ASN A 74 19.91 -4.61 -2.41
N GLU A 75 18.70 -4.33 -1.93
CA GLU A 75 17.51 -5.14 -2.15
C GLU A 75 16.39 -4.31 -2.78
N GLU A 76 15.49 -4.96 -3.47
CA GLU A 76 14.30 -4.32 -3.98
C GLU A 76 13.26 -4.15 -2.87
N VAL A 77 12.77 -2.92 -2.71
CA VAL A 77 11.69 -2.58 -1.78
C VAL A 77 10.55 -1.97 -2.57
N SER A 78 9.33 -2.46 -2.40
CA SER A 78 8.18 -1.93 -3.11
C SER A 78 7.55 -0.74 -2.40
N TYR A 79 7.05 0.20 -3.19
CA TYR A 79 6.44 1.45 -2.76
C TYR A 79 5.07 1.64 -3.39
N PHE A 80 4.11 2.04 -2.59
CA PHE A 80 2.89 2.60 -3.13
C PHE A 80 3.14 3.97 -3.75
N SER A 81 2.56 4.21 -4.90
CA SER A 81 2.42 5.55 -5.47
C SER A 81 1.00 5.80 -5.92
N CYS A 82 0.57 7.06 -5.95
CA CYS A 82 -0.73 7.43 -6.51
C CYS A 82 -0.63 8.72 -7.31
N MET A 83 -1.36 8.77 -8.43
CA MET A 83 -1.37 9.91 -9.33
C MET A 83 -2.79 10.24 -9.78
N LYS A 84 -3.18 11.51 -9.61
CA LYS A 84 -4.46 12.00 -10.12
C LYS A 84 -4.45 12.12 -11.64
N LYS A 85 -5.50 11.64 -12.29
CA LYS A 85 -5.70 11.61 -13.73
C LYS A 85 -7.05 12.20 -14.13
N LYS A 86 -7.18 12.65 -15.38
CA LYS A 86 -8.48 12.97 -15.96
C LYS A 86 -9.23 11.68 -16.28
N LEU A 87 -10.56 11.70 -16.27
CA LEU A 87 -11.36 10.52 -16.67
C LEU A 87 -11.15 10.12 -18.13
N THR A 88 -10.76 11.07 -18.98
CA THR A 88 -10.46 10.84 -20.40
C THR A 88 -9.09 10.16 -20.61
N ASP A 89 -8.23 10.15 -19.60
CA ASP A 89 -6.92 9.52 -19.72
C ASP A 89 -7.09 8.00 -19.76
N VAL A 90 -6.50 7.37 -20.75
CA VAL A 90 -6.58 5.91 -20.91
C VAL A 90 -5.87 5.25 -19.73
N TYR A 91 -6.54 4.27 -19.12
CA TYR A 91 -5.89 3.39 -18.16
C TYR A 91 -5.06 2.35 -18.92
N ALA A 92 -3.77 2.47 -18.85
CA ALA A 92 -2.82 1.53 -19.45
C ALA A 92 -2.02 0.85 -18.31
N PRO A 93 -2.47 -0.33 -17.88
CA PRO A 93 -1.72 -1.09 -16.86
C PRO A 93 -0.36 -1.54 -17.42
N SER A 94 0.62 -1.71 -16.53
CA SER A 94 1.99 -2.11 -16.89
C SER A 94 2.08 -3.52 -17.49
N VAL A 95 1.04 -4.34 -17.32
CA VAL A 95 0.97 -5.72 -17.80
C VAL A 95 -0.21 -5.92 -18.75
N HIS A 96 0.05 -6.55 -19.89
CA HIS A 96 -0.98 -6.91 -20.90
C HIS A 96 -1.82 -8.13 -20.44
N GLN A 97 -2.61 -7.96 -19.39
CA GLN A 97 -3.51 -8.98 -18.88
C GLN A 97 -4.94 -8.45 -18.79
N LYS A 98 -5.87 -9.35 -18.44
CA LYS A 98 -7.29 -9.01 -18.33
C LYS A 98 -7.53 -8.02 -17.19
N THR A 99 -8.01 -6.83 -17.53
CA THR A 99 -8.48 -5.86 -16.54
C THR A 99 -9.85 -6.27 -16.02
N VAL A 100 -10.04 -6.23 -14.71
CA VAL A 100 -11.33 -6.37 -14.04
C VAL A 100 -11.78 -5.02 -13.50
N SER A 101 -13.10 -4.81 -13.41
CA SER A 101 -13.67 -3.58 -12.87
C SER A 101 -14.84 -3.90 -11.95
N PHE A 102 -14.86 -3.27 -10.78
CA PHE A 102 -15.93 -3.33 -9.79
C PHE A 102 -16.66 -1.98 -9.79
N LEU A 103 -17.94 -1.99 -10.14
CA LEU A 103 -18.81 -0.80 -10.04
C LEU A 103 -19.28 -0.67 -8.59
N ILE A 104 -19.09 0.53 -8.01
CA ILE A 104 -19.39 0.82 -6.61
C ILE A 104 -20.52 1.84 -6.50
N ASN A 105 -20.32 3.07 -6.95
CA ASN A 105 -21.24 4.21 -6.89
C ASN A 105 -21.65 4.63 -5.48
N GLU A 106 -20.72 4.63 -4.54
CA GLU A 106 -20.95 5.00 -3.14
C GLU A 106 -20.19 6.28 -2.76
N PRO A 107 -20.76 7.16 -1.90
CA PRO A 107 -20.05 8.33 -1.42
C PRO A 107 -18.93 7.93 -0.46
N ILE A 108 -17.76 8.55 -0.63
CA ILE A 108 -16.59 8.35 0.23
C ILE A 108 -16.75 9.21 1.48
N SER A 109 -16.87 8.58 2.64
CA SER A 109 -16.95 9.26 3.94
C SER A 109 -15.56 9.57 4.51
N GLU A 110 -14.61 8.67 4.31
CA GLU A 110 -13.28 8.75 4.91
C GLU A 110 -12.24 8.00 4.08
N VAL A 111 -11.00 8.46 4.16
CA VAL A 111 -9.82 7.75 3.67
C VAL A 111 -8.86 7.55 4.83
N VAL A 112 -8.43 6.32 5.07
CA VAL A 112 -7.55 5.97 6.18
C VAL A 112 -6.30 5.32 5.63
N LEU A 113 -5.14 5.84 6.01
CA LEU A 113 -3.85 5.25 5.73
C LEU A 113 -3.41 4.40 6.93
N VAL A 114 -2.83 3.24 6.69
CA VAL A 114 -2.23 2.39 7.72
C VAL A 114 -0.73 2.36 7.52
N ARG A 115 -0.02 2.95 8.46
CA ARG A 115 1.44 3.10 8.45
C ARG A 115 2.06 2.30 9.58
N ASP A 116 3.09 1.54 9.27
CA ASP A 116 3.97 0.90 10.24
C ASP A 116 5.31 1.65 10.30
N ASP A 117 5.72 1.94 11.53
CA ASP A 117 7.05 2.38 11.88
C ASP A 117 7.75 1.18 12.53
N VAL A 118 8.73 0.60 11.83
CA VAL A 118 9.38 -0.66 12.18
C VAL A 118 10.83 -0.42 12.53
N SER A 119 11.24 -0.78 13.74
CA SER A 119 12.63 -0.74 14.19
C SER A 119 13.15 -2.15 14.48
N VAL A 120 14.29 -2.49 13.91
CA VAL A 120 14.95 -3.79 14.08
C VAL A 120 16.25 -3.63 14.85
N SER A 121 16.55 -4.55 15.76
CA SER A 121 17.74 -4.46 16.64
C SER A 121 19.08 -4.55 15.89
N ASN A 122 19.11 -4.89 14.62
CA ASN A 122 20.30 -4.83 13.75
C ASN A 122 20.63 -3.40 13.27
N GLY A 123 19.78 -2.41 13.55
CA GLY A 123 19.96 -1.01 13.16
C GLY A 123 19.16 -0.59 11.94
N GLU A 124 18.28 -1.42 11.43
CA GLU A 124 17.33 -1.07 10.38
C GLU A 124 16.11 -0.35 10.96
N HIS A 125 15.63 0.64 10.21
CA HIS A 125 14.40 1.37 10.52
C HIS A 125 13.61 1.63 9.23
N TYR A 126 12.31 1.34 9.26
CA TYR A 126 11.42 1.44 8.11
C TYR A 126 10.16 2.20 8.46
N ILE A 127 9.78 3.15 7.60
CA ILE A 127 8.44 3.73 7.58
C ILE A 127 7.73 3.15 6.37
N ILE A 128 6.66 2.40 6.59
CA ILE A 128 5.99 1.63 5.55
C ILE A 128 4.50 1.91 5.56
N ASP A 129 3.95 2.42 4.46
CA ASP A 129 2.50 2.45 4.27
C ASP A 129 2.01 1.08 3.83
N ARG A 130 1.39 0.35 4.77
CA ARG A 130 0.91 -1.02 4.58
C ARG A 130 -0.35 -1.09 3.77
N ALA A 131 -1.22 -0.10 3.94
CA ALA A 131 -2.52 -0.08 3.29
C ALA A 131 -3.08 1.34 3.25
N PHE A 132 -4.02 1.56 2.34
CA PHE A 132 -5.00 2.62 2.49
C PHE A 132 -6.40 2.05 2.34
N THR A 133 -7.37 2.64 3.04
CA THR A 133 -8.75 2.20 3.04
C THR A 133 -9.66 3.35 2.65
N ILE A 134 -10.56 3.12 1.72
CA ILE A 134 -11.65 4.03 1.36
C ILE A 134 -12.90 3.53 2.09
N LYS A 135 -13.42 4.34 3.01
CA LYS A 135 -14.69 4.06 3.66
C LYS A 135 -15.84 4.77 2.94
N THR A 136 -16.89 4.05 2.72
CA THR A 136 -18.17 4.53 2.23
C THR A 136 -19.22 4.42 3.34
N THR A 137 -20.50 4.56 3.03
CA THR A 137 -21.57 4.43 4.03
C THR A 137 -21.61 3.03 4.65
N ASP A 138 -21.46 2.00 3.81
CA ASP A 138 -21.73 0.62 4.22
C ASP A 138 -20.48 -0.26 4.20
N LYS A 139 -19.41 0.18 3.52
CA LYS A 139 -18.23 -0.65 3.27
C LYS A 139 -16.91 0.09 3.49
N ALA A 140 -15.90 -0.71 3.72
CA ALA A 140 -14.50 -0.34 3.71
C ALA A 140 -13.79 -1.11 2.57
N TYR A 141 -13.19 -0.39 1.64
CA TYR A 141 -12.40 -0.93 0.54
C TYR A 141 -10.93 -0.75 0.87
N THR A 142 -10.28 -1.82 1.32
CA THR A 142 -8.88 -1.80 1.76
C THR A 142 -7.97 -2.32 0.66
N PHE A 143 -6.93 -1.54 0.38
CA PHE A 143 -5.86 -1.86 -0.55
C PHE A 143 -4.57 -1.98 0.25
N SER A 144 -4.02 -3.18 0.31
CA SER A 144 -2.87 -3.49 1.15
C SER A 144 -1.76 -4.19 0.37
N ARG A 145 -0.55 -4.12 0.90
CA ARG A 145 0.55 -5.00 0.53
C ARG A 145 0.90 -5.92 1.69
N ARG A 146 1.38 -7.11 1.41
CA ARG A 146 1.76 -8.08 2.44
C ARG A 146 3.22 -7.95 2.80
N GLU A 147 4.10 -8.03 1.81
CA GLU A 147 5.54 -8.01 2.03
C GLU A 147 6.16 -6.72 1.49
N ILE A 148 7.39 -6.43 1.92
CA ILE A 148 8.09 -5.22 1.53
C ILE A 148 8.59 -5.28 0.08
N ILE A 149 8.78 -6.50 -0.46
CA ILE A 149 9.24 -6.75 -1.83
C ILE A 149 8.10 -7.10 -2.79
N ASP A 150 6.85 -7.23 -2.30
CA ASP A 150 5.70 -7.63 -3.10
C ASP A 150 5.12 -6.41 -3.83
N GLU A 151 5.00 -6.50 -5.15
CA GLU A 151 4.34 -5.48 -5.98
C GLU A 151 2.84 -5.68 -6.08
N SER A 152 2.27 -6.74 -5.53
CA SER A 152 0.83 -6.99 -5.54
C SER A 152 0.07 -6.04 -4.62
N ILE A 153 -1.09 -5.59 -5.08
CA ILE A 153 -2.06 -4.83 -4.30
C ILE A 153 -3.22 -5.75 -3.94
N TYR A 154 -3.30 -6.13 -2.67
CA TYR A 154 -4.40 -6.96 -2.16
C TYR A 154 -5.62 -6.11 -1.89
N PHE A 155 -6.76 -6.57 -2.36
CA PHE A 155 -8.03 -5.87 -2.26
C PHE A 155 -9.02 -6.63 -1.36
N THR A 156 -9.56 -5.94 -0.37
CA THR A 156 -10.59 -6.47 0.52
C THR A 156 -11.76 -5.50 0.60
N SER A 157 -12.99 -6.02 0.51
CA SER A 157 -14.21 -5.26 0.69
C SER A 157 -15.03 -5.85 1.83
N SER A 158 -15.23 -5.09 2.90
CA SER A 158 -15.97 -5.52 4.09
C SER A 158 -16.63 -4.32 4.78
N ASN A 159 -17.27 -4.54 5.93
CA ASN A 159 -17.86 -3.47 6.73
C ASN A 159 -16.88 -2.81 7.73
N LYS A 160 -15.64 -3.26 7.77
CA LYS A 160 -14.57 -2.74 8.64
C LYS A 160 -13.22 -2.75 7.90
N ILE A 161 -12.24 -2.05 8.44
CA ILE A 161 -10.85 -2.12 7.94
C ILE A 161 -10.29 -3.51 8.26
N GLU A 162 -9.97 -4.27 7.22
CA GLU A 162 -9.38 -5.61 7.31
C GLU A 162 -8.52 -5.91 6.08
N GLY A 163 -7.95 -7.11 6.00
CA GLY A 163 -7.06 -7.50 4.89
C GLY A 163 -5.64 -6.94 5.01
N ILE A 164 -5.25 -6.47 6.21
CA ILE A 164 -3.93 -5.96 6.52
C ILE A 164 -3.23 -6.97 7.43
N GLN A 165 -1.97 -7.29 7.16
CA GLN A 165 -1.16 -8.11 8.06
C GLN A 165 -1.23 -7.56 9.49
N SER A 166 -1.39 -8.44 10.48
CA SER A 166 -1.34 -8.05 11.89
C SER A 166 0.08 -7.58 12.27
N VAL A 167 0.19 -6.76 13.32
CA VAL A 167 1.50 -6.36 13.87
C VAL A 167 2.35 -7.56 14.24
N LYS A 168 1.73 -8.67 14.71
CA LYS A 168 2.45 -9.91 15.02
C LYS A 168 3.05 -10.55 13.78
N GLU A 169 2.30 -10.64 12.69
CA GLU A 169 2.81 -11.16 11.40
C GLU A 169 3.94 -10.30 10.86
N VAL A 170 3.80 -8.96 10.95
CA VAL A 170 4.88 -8.05 10.58
C VAL A 170 6.13 -8.29 11.42
N LYS A 171 6.01 -8.38 12.75
CA LYS A 171 7.16 -8.68 13.62
C LYS A 171 7.83 -10.00 13.23
N ASN A 172 7.06 -11.04 12.99
CA ASN A 172 7.59 -12.35 12.62
C ASN A 172 8.31 -12.35 11.24
N SER A 173 7.89 -11.51 10.30
CA SER A 173 8.56 -11.43 8.99
C SER A 173 9.90 -10.70 9.04
N TRP A 174 10.17 -9.95 10.12
CA TRP A 174 11.39 -9.16 10.29
C TRP A 174 12.34 -9.69 11.37
N ASP A 175 11.93 -10.68 12.15
CA ASP A 175 12.71 -11.18 13.29
C ASP A 175 13.93 -12.03 12.90
N GLY A 176 14.07 -12.34 11.61
CA GLY A 176 15.17 -13.14 11.09
C GLY A 176 15.27 -14.51 11.74
N GLU A 177 14.13 -15.22 11.89
CA GLU A 177 14.03 -16.51 12.57
C GLU A 177 14.39 -16.42 14.08
N GLY A 178 13.96 -15.33 14.73
CA GLY A 178 14.21 -15.09 16.14
C GLY A 178 15.59 -14.48 16.45
N ARG A 179 16.34 -14.04 15.45
CA ARG A 179 17.66 -13.41 15.63
C ARG A 179 17.58 -11.96 16.06
N TYR A 180 16.51 -11.27 15.68
CA TYR A 180 16.35 -9.84 15.91
C TYR A 180 15.12 -9.54 16.76
N SER A 181 15.26 -8.57 17.64
CA SER A 181 14.10 -7.95 18.26
C SER A 181 13.53 -6.91 17.30
N VAL A 182 12.21 -6.95 17.12
CA VAL A 182 11.48 -6.07 16.20
C VAL A 182 10.41 -5.30 16.96
N ASP A 183 10.44 -3.98 16.85
CA ASP A 183 9.37 -3.12 17.32
C ASP A 183 8.57 -2.57 16.16
N VAL A 184 7.24 -2.57 16.28
CA VAL A 184 6.32 -2.08 15.25
C VAL A 184 5.29 -1.17 15.89
N ASN A 185 5.33 0.11 15.51
CA ASN A 185 4.34 1.10 15.90
C ASN A 185 3.38 1.35 14.73
N ARG A 186 2.17 0.78 14.80
CA ARG A 186 1.14 0.95 13.76
C ARG A 186 0.29 2.18 14.02
N GLN A 187 0.15 3.00 12.99
CA GLN A 187 -0.65 4.21 13.00
C GLN A 187 -1.79 4.13 11.99
N PHE A 188 -2.96 4.65 12.36
CA PHE A 188 -4.09 4.88 11.46
C PHE A 188 -4.20 6.39 11.25
N ILE A 189 -3.89 6.84 10.03
CA ILE A 189 -3.85 8.25 9.66
C ILE A 189 -5.12 8.57 8.86
N PHE A 190 -5.97 9.40 9.40
CA PHE A 190 -7.22 9.84 8.77
C PHE A 190 -6.94 11.04 7.87
N LEU A 191 -7.30 10.93 6.58
CA LEU A 191 -7.02 11.91 5.53
C LEU A 191 -8.25 12.76 5.19
#